data_99125f08ed4ea2030116d6d09b941120
#
_entry.id   99125f08ed4ea2030116d6d09b941120
#
_cell.length_a   1.000
_cell.length_b   1.000
_cell.length_c   1.000
_cell.angle_alpha   90.00
_cell.angle_beta   90.00
_cell.angle_gamma   90.00
#
_symmetry.space_group_name_H-M   'P 1'
#
loop_
_entity.id
_entity.type
_entity.pdbx_description
1 polymer ?
#
loop_
_entity_poly.entity_id
_entity_poly.type
_entity_poly.pdbx_seq_one_letter_code
_entity_poly.pdbx_strand_id
1 'polypeptide(L)'
;MKTVFIFLITGFEEIEALGIIDVLRRGGVNVKSVSLTDSKQVVGSHQISVTADLMFGEIDFTQAEMLILPGGTTKFKEHDDMKKEVLAFANKGEKVAA
;
A
#
# COMPACT_ATOMS: atom_id res chain seq x y z
N MET A 1 -1.39 -10.53 -14.81
CA MET A 1 -1.60 -9.07 -14.87
C MET A 1 -0.76 -8.39 -13.81
N LYS A 2 -0.01 -7.39 -14.19
CA LYS A 2 0.79 -6.62 -13.23
C LYS A 2 -0.11 -5.74 -12.35
N THR A 3 0.26 -5.60 -11.10
CA THR A 3 -0.54 -4.90 -10.11
C THR A 3 0.30 -3.86 -9.37
N VAL A 4 -0.30 -2.70 -9.13
CA VAL A 4 0.28 -1.69 -8.25
C VAL A 4 -0.34 -1.92 -6.86
N PHE A 5 0.51 -2.11 -5.85
CA PHE A 5 0.04 -2.28 -4.47
C PHE A 5 0.30 -1.00 -3.69
N ILE A 6 -0.72 -0.53 -2.99
CA ILE A 6 -0.59 0.60 -2.09
C ILE A 6 -0.84 0.11 -0.65
N PHE A 7 0.13 0.36 0.23
CA PHE A 7 0.06 -0.12 1.61
C PHE A 7 -0.69 0.86 2.50
N LEU A 8 -1.54 0.32 3.37
CA LEU A 8 -2.28 1.10 4.34
C LEU A 8 -1.95 0.61 5.74
N ILE A 9 -1.66 1.54 6.65
CA ILE A 9 -1.44 1.25 8.06
C ILE A 9 -2.17 2.31 8.88
N THR A 10 -2.50 1.99 10.13
CA THR A 10 -3.20 2.93 11.01
C THR A 10 -2.51 4.29 11.02
N GLY A 11 -3.28 5.34 10.80
CA GLY A 11 -2.75 6.72 10.76
C GLY A 11 -2.35 7.19 9.38
N PHE A 12 -2.57 6.41 8.32
CA PHE A 12 -2.26 6.83 6.95
C PHE A 12 -3.06 8.09 6.56
N GLU A 13 -2.55 8.84 5.59
CA GLU A 13 -3.24 10.03 5.09
C GLU A 13 -4.34 9.62 4.10
N GLU A 14 -5.60 9.78 4.51
CA GLU A 14 -6.74 9.29 3.73
C GLU A 14 -6.84 9.92 2.35
N ILE A 15 -6.72 11.24 2.28
CA ILE A 15 -6.87 11.95 1.01
C ILE A 15 -5.77 11.54 0.04
N GLU A 16 -4.54 11.45 0.53
CA GLU A 16 -3.40 11.06 -0.29
C GLU A 16 -3.57 9.63 -0.83
N ALA A 17 -3.87 8.69 0.05
CA ALA A 17 -3.99 7.29 -0.34
C ALA A 17 -5.17 7.07 -1.29
N LEU A 18 -6.35 7.58 -0.94
CA LEU A 18 -7.56 7.39 -1.76
C LEU A 18 -7.46 8.15 -3.08
N GLY A 19 -6.84 9.33 -3.07
CA GLY A 19 -6.62 10.10 -4.28
C GLY A 19 -5.74 9.37 -5.28
N ILE A 20 -4.66 8.76 -4.81
CA ILE A 20 -3.77 7.96 -5.65
C ILE A 20 -4.54 6.78 -6.25
N ILE A 21 -5.28 6.06 -5.43
CA ILE A 21 -6.09 4.91 -5.89
C ILE A 21 -7.08 5.35 -6.96
N ASP A 22 -7.80 6.43 -6.70
CA ASP A 22 -8.81 6.94 -7.63
C ASP A 22 -8.20 7.32 -8.97
N VAL A 23 -7.14 8.10 -8.96
CA VAL A 23 -6.49 8.57 -10.19
C VAL A 23 -5.94 7.39 -11.00
N LEU A 24 -5.28 6.44 -10.34
CA LEU A 24 -4.72 5.29 -11.04
C LEU A 24 -5.80 4.39 -11.64
N ARG A 25 -6.88 4.16 -10.91
CA ARG A 25 -8.01 3.35 -11.41
C ARG A 25 -8.70 4.02 -12.58
N ARG A 26 -8.84 5.34 -12.55
CA ARG A 26 -9.39 6.09 -13.68
C ARG A 26 -8.52 5.96 -14.92
N GLY A 27 -7.23 5.82 -14.73
CA GLY A 27 -6.27 5.61 -15.83
C GLY A 27 -6.16 4.16 -16.30
N GLY A 28 -6.98 3.25 -15.75
CA GLY A 28 -6.97 1.85 -16.15
C GLY A 28 -5.90 1.00 -15.48
N VAL A 29 -5.24 1.54 -14.44
CA VAL A 29 -4.20 0.80 -13.71
C VAL A 29 -4.84 -0.16 -12.71
N ASN A 30 -4.34 -1.39 -12.65
CA ASN A 30 -4.79 -2.36 -11.67
C ASN A 30 -4.14 -2.07 -10.31
N VAL A 31 -4.87 -1.38 -9.43
CA VAL A 31 -4.38 -0.99 -8.10
C VAL A 31 -5.12 -1.77 -7.03
N LYS A 32 -4.37 -2.33 -6.08
CA LYS A 32 -4.94 -2.99 -4.92
C LYS A 32 -4.38 -2.35 -3.65
N SER A 33 -5.28 -2.02 -2.73
CA SER A 33 -4.88 -1.55 -1.40
C SER A 33 -4.60 -2.75 -0.50
N VAL A 34 -3.60 -2.63 0.35
CA VAL A 34 -3.10 -3.72 1.18
C VAL A 34 -3.00 -3.27 2.63
N SER A 35 -3.69 -3.96 3.51
CA SER A 35 -3.61 -3.67 4.95
C SER A 35 -2.35 -4.27 5.55
N LEU A 36 -1.62 -3.45 6.30
CA LEU A 36 -0.48 -3.89 7.11
C LEU A 36 -0.90 -4.16 8.56
N THR A 37 -2.21 -4.10 8.85
CA THR A 37 -2.76 -4.35 10.20
C THR A 37 -3.36 -5.74 10.29
N ASP A 38 -3.96 -6.06 11.43
CA ASP A 38 -4.61 -7.35 11.65
C ASP A 38 -5.98 -7.48 10.96
N SER A 39 -6.45 -6.39 10.36
CA SER A 39 -7.79 -6.34 9.75
C SER A 39 -7.70 -5.65 8.39
N LYS A 40 -8.63 -5.97 7.49
CA LYS A 40 -8.75 -5.22 6.23
C LYS A 40 -9.25 -3.81 6.46
N GLN A 41 -9.89 -3.53 7.60
CA GLN A 41 -10.31 -2.17 7.93
C GLN A 41 -9.13 -1.43 8.56
N VAL A 42 -8.73 -0.32 7.94
CA VAL A 42 -7.60 0.49 8.39
C VAL A 42 -8.09 1.91 8.62
N VAL A 43 -7.82 2.44 9.81
CA VAL A 43 -8.26 3.79 10.18
C VAL A 43 -7.13 4.78 9.88
N GLY A 44 -7.44 5.81 9.11
CA GLY A 44 -6.48 6.85 8.76
C GLY A 44 -6.32 7.90 9.85
N SER A 45 -5.47 8.88 9.57
CA SER A 45 -5.12 9.94 10.53
C SER A 45 -6.30 10.85 10.89
N HIS A 46 -7.32 10.89 10.04
CA HIS A 46 -8.53 11.70 10.26
C HIS A 46 -9.72 10.86 10.72
N GLN A 47 -9.46 9.67 11.25
CA GLN A 47 -10.47 8.76 11.80
C GLN A 47 -11.43 8.21 10.75
N ILE A 48 -11.01 8.16 9.50
CA ILE A 48 -11.80 7.56 8.43
C ILE A 48 -11.35 6.12 8.24
N SER A 49 -12.29 5.18 8.37
CA SER A 49 -11.99 3.77 8.17
C SER A 49 -12.10 3.41 6.68
N VAL A 50 -11.08 2.75 6.18
CA VAL A 50 -11.03 2.28 4.78
C VAL A 50 -10.86 0.78 4.78
N THR A 51 -11.62 0.08 3.93
CA THR A 51 -11.48 -1.36 3.77
C THR A 51 -10.46 -1.64 2.66
N ALA A 52 -9.35 -2.25 3.01
CA ALA A 52 -8.33 -2.63 2.05
C ALA A 52 -8.80 -3.81 1.19
N ASP A 53 -8.28 -3.91 -0.01
CA ASP A 53 -8.59 -5.03 -0.91
C ASP A 53 -7.97 -6.33 -0.42
N LEU A 54 -6.76 -6.26 0.13
CA LEU A 54 -5.98 -7.43 0.53
C LEU A 54 -5.34 -7.22 1.89
N MET A 55 -5.00 -8.35 2.54
CA MET A 55 -4.10 -8.37 3.68
C MET A 55 -2.67 -8.54 3.16
N PHE A 56 -1.69 -8.10 3.95
CA PHE A 56 -0.28 -8.18 3.55
C PHE A 56 0.15 -9.61 3.13
N GLY A 57 -0.31 -10.62 3.87
CA GLY A 57 0.04 -12.01 3.57
C GLY A 57 -0.56 -12.56 2.28
N GLU A 58 -1.49 -11.82 1.65
CA GLU A 58 -2.16 -12.26 0.42
C GLU A 58 -1.46 -11.75 -0.85
N ILE A 59 -0.41 -10.93 -0.72
CA ILE A 59 0.28 -10.35 -1.88
C ILE A 59 1.15 -11.39 -2.57
N ASP A 60 1.06 -11.43 -3.90
CA ASP A 60 2.04 -12.10 -4.74
C ASP A 60 2.95 -11.01 -5.33
N PHE A 61 4.13 -10.86 -4.74
CA PHE A 61 5.06 -9.82 -5.15
C PHE A 61 5.61 -10.04 -6.56
N THR A 62 5.52 -11.25 -7.10
CA THR A 62 5.93 -11.51 -8.49
C THR A 62 5.02 -10.81 -9.48
N GLN A 63 3.80 -10.47 -9.07
CA GLN A 63 2.84 -9.75 -9.89
C GLN A 63 2.90 -8.23 -9.71
N ALA A 64 3.77 -7.77 -8.81
CA ALA A 64 3.84 -6.35 -8.51
C ALA A 64 4.58 -5.57 -9.57
N GLU A 65 3.97 -4.48 -10.03
CA GLU A 65 4.60 -3.52 -10.93
C GLU A 65 5.21 -2.37 -10.15
N MET A 66 4.56 -1.96 -9.06
CA MET A 66 5.01 -0.86 -8.20
C MET A 66 4.45 -1.05 -6.81
N LEU A 67 5.20 -0.61 -5.81
CA LEU A 67 4.76 -0.53 -4.42
C LEU A 67 4.67 0.94 -4.03
N ILE A 68 3.56 1.34 -3.39
CA ILE A 68 3.32 2.72 -2.97
C ILE A 68 3.09 2.76 -1.47
N LEU A 69 3.81 3.68 -0.80
CA LEU A 69 3.65 3.94 0.62
C LEU A 69 3.17 5.39 0.79
N PRO A 70 1.87 5.60 1.09
CA PRO A 70 1.36 6.96 1.30
C PRO A 70 1.92 7.55 2.59
N GLY A 71 1.87 8.87 2.69
CA GLY A 71 2.34 9.57 3.89
C GLY A 71 1.35 9.49 5.05
N GLY A 72 1.60 10.30 6.06
CA GLY A 72 0.68 10.49 7.20
C GLY A 72 1.11 9.86 8.49
N THR A 73 2.03 8.89 8.47
CA THR A 73 2.47 8.20 9.69
C THR A 73 3.87 7.65 9.55
N THR A 74 4.58 7.56 10.70
CA THR A 74 5.88 6.90 10.76
C THR A 74 5.75 5.39 10.99
N LYS A 75 4.54 4.89 11.19
CA LYS A 75 4.32 3.47 11.50
C LYS A 75 4.76 2.53 10.39
N PHE A 76 4.83 3.01 9.16
CA PHE A 76 5.37 2.20 8.07
C PHE A 76 6.80 1.74 8.37
N LYS A 77 7.58 2.56 9.07
CA LYS A 77 8.96 2.22 9.43
C LYS A 77 9.04 1.12 10.47
N GLU A 78 7.95 0.85 11.17
CA GLU A 78 7.89 -0.14 12.24
C GLU A 78 7.49 -1.53 11.74
N HIS A 79 7.04 -1.65 10.50
CA HIS A 79 6.59 -2.93 9.95
C HIS A 79 7.77 -3.63 9.27
N ASP A 80 8.45 -4.51 10.01
CA ASP A 80 9.68 -5.14 9.54
C ASP A 80 9.49 -6.01 8.30
N ASP A 81 8.43 -6.80 8.26
CA ASP A 81 8.16 -7.67 7.12
C ASP A 81 7.94 -6.87 5.84
N MET A 82 7.19 -5.78 5.94
CA MET A 82 6.95 -4.89 4.81
C MET A 82 8.25 -4.24 4.35
N LYS A 83 9.09 -3.79 5.29
CA LYS A 83 10.39 -3.18 4.96
C LYS A 83 11.29 -4.17 4.21
N LYS A 84 11.32 -5.43 4.64
CA LYS A 84 12.08 -6.47 3.96
C LYS A 84 11.63 -6.65 2.52
N GLU A 85 10.32 -6.72 2.29
CA GLU A 85 9.76 -6.93 0.96
C GLU A 85 10.00 -5.72 0.07
N VAL A 86 9.88 -4.49 0.62
CA VAL A 86 10.14 -3.27 -0.14
C VAL A 86 11.59 -3.20 -0.56
N LEU A 87 12.53 -3.52 0.35
CA LEU A 87 13.96 -3.53 0.03
C LEU A 87 14.29 -4.58 -1.03
N ALA A 88 13.74 -5.79 -0.90
CA ALA A 88 13.96 -6.83 -1.88
C ALA A 88 13.42 -6.42 -3.25
N PHE A 89 12.27 -5.77 -3.26
CA PHE A 89 11.64 -5.28 -4.50
C PHE A 89 12.49 -4.20 -5.16
N ALA A 90 12.95 -3.22 -4.37
CA ALA A 90 13.80 -2.14 -4.87
C ALA A 90 15.14 -2.66 -5.38
N ASN A 91 15.72 -3.67 -4.71
CA ASN A 91 17.00 -4.26 -5.12
C ASN A 91 16.92 -4.99 -6.47
N LYS A 92 15.72 -5.36 -6.91
CA LYS A 92 15.51 -5.93 -8.23
C LYS A 92 15.35 -4.86 -9.31
N GLY A 93 15.49 -3.58 -8.95
CA GLY A 93 15.30 -2.47 -9.88
C GLY A 93 13.84 -2.12 -10.13
N GLU A 94 12.93 -2.63 -9.30
CA GLU A 94 11.50 -2.37 -9.44
C GLU A 94 11.11 -1.03 -8.78
N LYS A 95 9.93 -0.52 -9.14
CA LYS A 95 9.51 0.82 -8.74
C LYS A 95 8.89 0.84 -7.35
N VAL A 96 9.36 1.76 -6.50
CA VAL A 96 8.77 2.04 -5.19
C VAL A 96 8.55 3.55 -5.09
N ALA A 97 7.33 3.94 -4.69
CA ALA A 97 6.98 5.34 -4.44
C ALA A 97 6.62 5.52 -2.97
N ALA A 98 7.16 6.55 -2.35
CA ALA A 98 6.91 6.85 -0.94
C ALA A 98 6.48 8.30 -0.74
#